data_2bfd5ad5441f2a2dfd5ec758439067a9
#
_entry.id   2bfd5ad5441f2a2dfd5ec758439067a9
#
_cell.length_a   1.000
_cell.length_b   1.000
_cell.length_c   1.000
_cell.angle_alpha   90.00
_cell.angle_beta   90.00
_cell.angle_gamma   90.00
#
_symmetry.space_group_name_H-M   'P 1'
#
loop_
_entity.id
_entity.type
_entity.pdbx_description
1 polymer ?
#
loop_
_entity_poly.entity_id
_entity_poly.type
_entity_poly.pdbx_seq_one_letter_code
_entity_poly.pdbx_strand_id
1 'polypeptide(L)'
;MKENNEFPKTLQAAIKHFADPDVALNFMVSIRWPDGVKCPRCGSDKVSFTAKRRVWTCECCPNRRQFSIKVGTIMEDSPISLDKWLVGMWLIVSAKNGISSYELHRTLGITQKSAWFLGHRIRLALQNGTFEKLSGEIEADETYIGGKVRNMHIDRKRKRGRGTGGVGKAIVMGLLERSSKAKASTVKMKHVPNARRSTVQSEIRQHVVPGSHVFTDALPSYNGLNPDFVHQAIDHAKEYVRGNVHTNGLENYWCLLKRGIRGTYVSVEPFHLFRYLDEQAFRFNEREMTDSERFLKAIPSIVGRRLTYKGLTGNVDLG
;
A
#
# COMPACT_ATOMS: atom_id res chain seq x y z
N MET A 1 -17.96 37.42 -0.17
CA MET A 1 -18.40 36.00 0.01
C MET A 1 -17.31 35.30 0.80
N LYS A 2 -17.56 34.95 2.06
CA LYS A 2 -16.62 34.11 2.83
C LYS A 2 -16.67 32.72 2.21
N GLU A 3 -15.64 32.34 1.44
CA GLU A 3 -15.47 30.94 1.02
C GLU A 3 -15.39 30.12 2.30
N ASN A 4 -16.35 29.20 2.46
CA ASN A 4 -16.28 28.16 3.46
C ASN A 4 -15.02 27.34 3.15
N ASN A 5 -13.99 27.51 3.96
CA ASN A 5 -12.67 26.88 3.80
C ASN A 5 -12.73 25.41 4.27
N GLU A 6 -13.80 24.70 3.88
CA GLU A 6 -13.99 23.29 4.18
C GLU A 6 -13.10 22.47 3.25
N PHE A 7 -12.35 21.51 3.79
CA PHE A 7 -11.46 20.65 3.00
C PHE A 7 -12.25 19.88 1.93
N PRO A 8 -11.72 19.70 0.71
CA PRO A 8 -12.42 19.07 -0.41
C PRO A 8 -13.01 17.70 -0.07
N LYS A 9 -14.28 17.48 -0.40
CA LYS A 9 -14.96 16.18 -0.21
C LYS A 9 -15.00 15.32 -1.48
N THR A 10 -14.76 15.93 -2.64
CA THR A 10 -14.80 15.26 -3.95
C THR A 10 -13.51 15.50 -4.72
N LEU A 11 -13.21 14.62 -5.69
CA LEU A 11 -12.07 14.77 -6.58
C LEU A 11 -12.12 16.10 -7.34
N GLN A 12 -13.28 16.52 -7.84
CA GLN A 12 -13.41 17.78 -8.57
C GLN A 12 -13.10 18.99 -7.67
N ALA A 13 -13.56 18.97 -6.43
CA ALA A 13 -13.23 20.00 -5.46
C ALA A 13 -11.73 19.98 -5.11
N ALA A 14 -11.14 18.81 -4.95
CA ALA A 14 -9.71 18.65 -4.68
C ALA A 14 -8.84 19.20 -5.84
N ILE A 15 -9.21 18.92 -7.10
CA ILE A 15 -8.51 19.46 -8.26
C ILE A 15 -8.53 20.99 -8.26
N LYS A 16 -9.70 21.60 -8.02
CA LYS A 16 -9.85 23.06 -7.93
C LYS A 16 -9.05 23.65 -6.77
N HIS A 17 -9.12 23.01 -5.61
CA HIS A 17 -8.44 23.46 -4.38
C HIS A 17 -6.91 23.45 -4.54
N PHE A 18 -6.35 22.39 -5.08
CA PHE A 18 -4.90 22.25 -5.27
C PHE A 18 -4.37 22.86 -6.58
N ALA A 19 -5.22 23.41 -7.43
CA ALA A 19 -4.80 24.10 -8.66
C ALA A 19 -3.93 25.32 -8.37
N ASP A 20 -4.16 26.01 -7.25
CA ASP A 20 -3.28 27.07 -6.78
C ASP A 20 -2.04 26.46 -6.12
N PRO A 21 -0.83 26.74 -6.67
CA PRO A 21 0.41 26.19 -6.13
C PRO A 21 0.74 26.62 -4.71
N ASP A 22 0.25 27.78 -4.26
CA ASP A 22 0.50 28.26 -2.88
C ASP A 22 -0.44 27.60 -1.89
N VAL A 23 -1.69 27.32 -2.27
CA VAL A 23 -2.63 26.50 -1.48
C VAL A 23 -2.09 25.09 -1.33
N ALA A 24 -1.65 24.47 -2.41
CA ALA A 24 -1.05 23.13 -2.37
C ALA A 24 0.21 23.09 -1.49
N LEU A 25 1.07 24.12 -1.58
CA LEU A 25 2.27 24.22 -0.74
C LEU A 25 1.91 24.38 0.73
N ASN A 26 1.03 25.31 1.07
CA ASN A 26 0.63 25.59 2.45
C ASN A 26 -0.04 24.38 3.10
N PHE A 27 -0.88 23.66 2.36
CA PHE A 27 -1.44 22.39 2.80
C PHE A 27 -0.33 21.38 3.14
N MET A 28 0.64 21.20 2.27
CA MET A 28 1.74 20.28 2.53
C MET A 28 2.65 20.71 3.67
N VAL A 29 2.84 22.02 3.85
CA VAL A 29 3.60 22.59 4.98
C VAL A 29 2.89 22.29 6.30
N SER A 30 1.58 22.50 6.39
CA SER A 30 0.79 22.23 7.61
C SER A 30 0.82 20.75 8.00
N ILE A 31 0.80 19.84 7.03
CA ILE A 31 0.91 18.39 7.28
C ILE A 31 2.31 18.00 7.75
N ARG A 32 3.34 18.56 7.12
CA ARG A 32 4.72 18.14 7.36
C ARG A 32 5.35 18.80 8.59
N TRP A 33 5.03 20.04 8.82
CA TRP A 33 5.64 20.87 9.85
C TRP A 33 4.57 21.67 10.63
N PRO A 34 3.72 20.99 11.42
CA PRO A 34 2.65 21.66 12.18
C PRO A 34 3.21 22.71 13.15
N ASP A 35 4.42 22.48 13.67
CA ASP A 35 5.09 23.35 14.65
C ASP A 35 6.12 24.30 14.00
N GLY A 36 6.04 24.51 12.70
CA GLY A 36 6.99 25.35 11.96
C GLY A 36 8.02 24.57 11.14
N VAL A 37 8.46 25.21 10.05
CA VAL A 37 9.33 24.57 9.06
C VAL A 37 10.71 24.25 9.64
N LYS A 38 11.14 22.99 9.49
CA LYS A 38 12.47 22.51 9.87
C LYS A 38 13.21 21.96 8.67
N CYS A 39 14.52 22.18 8.63
CA CYS A 39 15.37 21.65 7.58
C CYS A 39 15.34 20.12 7.56
N PRO A 40 14.96 19.45 6.45
CA PRO A 40 14.87 18.00 6.40
C PRO A 40 16.22 17.27 6.46
N ARG A 41 17.34 18.01 6.43
CA ARG A 41 18.69 17.43 6.48
C ARG A 41 19.33 17.53 7.84
N CYS A 42 19.20 18.67 8.53
CA CYS A 42 19.85 18.89 9.83
C CYS A 42 18.86 19.17 10.98
N GLY A 43 17.56 19.24 10.72
CA GLY A 43 16.53 19.48 11.74
C GLY A 43 16.43 20.94 12.24
N SER A 44 17.30 21.86 11.79
CA SER A 44 17.32 23.26 12.23
C SER A 44 16.05 24.00 11.80
N ASP A 45 15.56 24.86 12.65
CA ASP A 45 14.48 25.82 12.43
C ASP A 45 14.96 27.17 11.83
N LYS A 46 16.29 27.41 11.78
CA LYS A 46 16.88 28.58 11.14
C LYS A 46 16.80 28.47 9.62
N VAL A 47 15.61 28.77 9.09
CA VAL A 47 15.31 28.67 7.66
C VAL A 47 14.61 29.93 7.18
N SER A 48 14.95 30.40 6.00
CA SER A 48 14.30 31.53 5.30
C SER A 48 13.56 31.05 4.07
N PHE A 49 12.37 31.58 3.80
CA PHE A 49 11.54 31.18 2.67
C PHE A 49 11.66 32.15 1.48
N THR A 50 11.88 31.65 0.30
CA THR A 50 11.89 32.42 -0.95
C THR A 50 10.61 32.12 -1.75
N ALA A 51 9.62 33.02 -1.67
CA ALA A 51 8.30 32.84 -2.26
C ALA A 51 8.33 32.60 -3.76
N LYS A 52 9.08 33.39 -4.54
CA LYS A 52 9.18 33.27 -6.02
C LYS A 52 9.59 31.86 -6.48
N ARG A 53 10.41 31.17 -5.70
CA ARG A 53 10.92 29.81 -6.03
C ARG A 53 10.27 28.70 -5.21
N ARG A 54 9.47 29.03 -4.20
CA ARG A 54 8.86 28.10 -3.25
C ARG A 54 9.87 27.15 -2.62
N VAL A 55 11.00 27.68 -2.18
CA VAL A 55 12.09 26.95 -1.51
C VAL A 55 12.52 27.63 -0.23
N TRP A 56 13.03 26.85 0.70
CA TRP A 56 13.65 27.34 1.93
C TRP A 56 15.16 27.25 1.83
N THR A 57 15.85 28.16 2.49
CA THR A 57 17.30 28.16 2.65
C THR A 57 17.63 27.94 4.12
N CYS A 58 18.38 26.91 4.46
CA CYS A 58 18.83 26.61 5.80
C CYS A 58 20.19 27.30 6.07
N GLU A 59 20.29 27.98 7.19
CA GLU A 59 21.53 28.67 7.60
C GLU A 59 22.59 27.70 8.14
N CYS A 60 22.14 26.58 8.76
CA CYS A 60 23.00 25.64 9.47
C CYS A 60 23.64 24.58 8.56
N CYS A 61 23.10 24.34 7.34
CA CYS A 61 23.66 23.34 6.45
C CYS A 61 24.88 23.87 5.69
N PRO A 62 26.08 23.23 5.79
CA PRO A 62 27.27 23.66 5.06
C PRO A 62 27.11 23.47 3.54
N ASN A 63 26.46 22.38 3.13
CA ASN A 63 26.20 22.02 1.76
C ASN A 63 24.69 21.87 1.50
N ARG A 64 24.26 22.12 0.23
CA ARG A 64 22.85 21.96 -0.19
C ARG A 64 21.87 22.70 0.72
N ARG A 65 22.14 23.97 1.02
CA ARG A 65 21.33 24.81 1.91
C ARG A 65 19.86 24.90 1.49
N GLN A 66 19.59 24.92 0.19
CA GLN A 66 18.21 25.04 -0.32
C GLN A 66 17.48 23.71 -0.33
N PHE A 67 16.21 23.74 0.04
CA PHE A 67 15.30 22.60 -0.03
C PHE A 67 13.88 23.05 -0.35
N SER A 68 13.14 22.19 -1.04
CA SER A 68 11.70 22.35 -1.29
C SER A 68 10.90 21.43 -0.39
N ILE A 69 9.58 21.58 -0.39
CA ILE A 69 8.65 20.70 0.33
C ILE A 69 8.83 19.21 -0.03
N LYS A 70 9.38 18.91 -1.20
CA LYS A 70 9.57 17.54 -1.69
C LYS A 70 10.76 16.81 -1.08
N VAL A 71 11.78 17.52 -0.63
CA VAL A 71 13.02 16.93 -0.08
C VAL A 71 12.70 16.10 1.17
N GLY A 72 13.15 14.85 1.23
CA GLY A 72 12.84 13.92 2.32
C GLY A 72 11.42 13.34 2.27
N THR A 73 10.79 13.32 1.11
CA THR A 73 9.48 12.70 0.87
C THR A 73 9.53 11.78 -0.35
N ILE A 74 8.43 11.04 -0.60
CA ILE A 74 8.29 10.25 -1.83
C ILE A 74 8.35 11.10 -3.10
N MET A 75 8.20 12.43 -3.00
CA MET A 75 8.20 13.36 -4.13
C MET A 75 9.61 13.87 -4.46
N GLU A 76 10.62 13.52 -3.69
CA GLU A 76 12.00 14.00 -3.87
C GLU A 76 12.51 13.71 -5.28
N ASP A 77 13.23 14.67 -5.85
CA ASP A 77 13.79 14.64 -7.21
C ASP A 77 12.75 14.46 -8.34
N SER A 78 11.46 14.74 -8.07
CA SER A 78 10.42 14.66 -9.09
C SER A 78 10.15 16.03 -9.74
N PRO A 79 10.13 16.11 -11.07
CA PRO A 79 9.72 17.34 -11.78
C PRO A 79 8.19 17.57 -11.75
N ILE A 80 7.40 16.55 -11.40
CA ILE A 80 5.93 16.62 -11.35
C ILE A 80 5.52 17.69 -10.33
N SER A 81 4.60 18.57 -10.69
CA SER A 81 4.08 19.63 -9.83
C SER A 81 3.31 19.08 -8.63
N LEU A 82 3.16 19.88 -7.57
CA LEU A 82 2.59 19.43 -6.31
C LEU A 82 1.10 19.09 -6.41
N ASP A 83 0.34 19.88 -7.19
CA ASP A 83 -1.07 19.62 -7.50
C ASP A 83 -1.27 18.21 -8.10
N LYS A 84 -0.45 17.84 -9.08
CA LYS A 84 -0.52 16.51 -9.71
C LYS A 84 -0.16 15.38 -8.76
N TRP A 85 0.75 15.62 -7.81
CA TRP A 85 1.05 14.66 -6.75
C TRP A 85 -0.13 14.45 -5.81
N LEU A 86 -0.78 15.54 -5.36
CA LEU A 86 -1.92 15.49 -4.46
C LEU A 86 -3.15 14.86 -5.12
N VAL A 87 -3.44 15.25 -6.37
CA VAL A 87 -4.52 14.63 -7.17
C VAL A 87 -4.21 13.14 -7.46
N GLY A 88 -2.96 12.81 -7.79
CA GLY A 88 -2.55 11.42 -7.98
C GLY A 88 -2.71 10.56 -6.72
N MET A 89 -2.39 11.12 -5.55
CA MET A 89 -2.61 10.47 -4.26
C MET A 89 -4.09 10.23 -4.02
N TRP A 90 -4.93 11.27 -4.22
CA TRP A 90 -6.38 11.17 -4.10
C TRP A 90 -6.95 10.04 -4.97
N LEU A 91 -6.59 10.01 -6.25
CA LEU A 91 -7.02 8.99 -7.20
C LEU A 91 -6.67 7.56 -6.75
N ILE A 92 -5.45 7.36 -6.27
CA ILE A 92 -4.98 6.02 -5.86
C ILE A 92 -5.71 5.53 -4.61
N VAL A 93 -5.94 6.40 -3.62
CA VAL A 93 -6.59 5.98 -2.36
C VAL A 93 -8.10 5.84 -2.48
N SER A 94 -8.72 6.53 -3.45
CA SER A 94 -10.19 6.56 -3.65
C SER A 94 -10.68 5.51 -4.66
N ALA A 95 -9.85 5.12 -5.63
CA ALA A 95 -10.27 4.20 -6.70
C ALA A 95 -10.53 2.78 -6.18
N LYS A 96 -11.79 2.34 -6.15
CA LYS A 96 -12.24 1.06 -5.56
C LYS A 96 -11.44 -0.16 -6.02
N ASN A 97 -11.12 -0.26 -7.31
CA ASN A 97 -10.36 -1.38 -7.89
C ASN A 97 -8.91 -1.01 -8.22
N GLY A 98 -8.45 0.18 -7.78
CA GLY A 98 -7.17 0.76 -8.17
C GLY A 98 -7.25 1.56 -9.45
N ILE A 99 -6.12 2.15 -9.83
CA ILE A 99 -5.99 2.96 -11.05
C ILE A 99 -4.69 2.59 -11.77
N SER A 100 -4.78 2.34 -13.08
CA SER A 100 -3.64 1.97 -13.89
C SER A 100 -2.73 3.18 -14.17
N SER A 101 -1.46 2.91 -14.51
CA SER A 101 -0.53 3.98 -14.89
C SER A 101 -0.94 4.69 -16.18
N TYR A 102 -1.70 4.05 -17.07
CA TYR A 102 -2.27 4.68 -18.26
C TYR A 102 -3.42 5.63 -17.93
N GLU A 103 -4.26 5.28 -16.96
CA GLU A 103 -5.33 6.17 -16.48
C GLU A 103 -4.74 7.38 -15.75
N LEU A 104 -3.77 7.17 -14.86
CA LEU A 104 -3.04 8.25 -14.19
C LEU A 104 -2.34 9.17 -15.20
N HIS A 105 -1.72 8.61 -16.24
CA HIS A 105 -1.09 9.35 -17.34
C HIS A 105 -2.09 10.31 -17.99
N ARG A 106 -3.24 9.78 -18.44
CA ARG A 106 -4.27 10.60 -19.11
C ARG A 106 -4.88 11.63 -18.17
N THR A 107 -5.19 11.25 -16.94
CA THR A 107 -5.84 12.12 -15.96
C THR A 107 -4.94 13.26 -15.50
N LEU A 108 -3.65 12.99 -15.26
CA LEU A 108 -2.71 13.98 -14.74
C LEU A 108 -1.96 14.76 -15.86
N GLY A 109 -2.11 14.37 -17.13
CA GLY A 109 -1.38 14.98 -18.24
C GLY A 109 0.15 14.87 -18.06
N ILE A 110 0.66 13.70 -17.66
CA ILE A 110 2.10 13.38 -17.51
C ILE A 110 2.44 12.16 -18.37
N THR A 111 3.71 11.85 -18.61
CA THR A 111 4.06 10.64 -19.37
C THR A 111 3.66 9.37 -18.62
N GLN A 112 3.36 8.28 -19.34
CA GLN A 112 3.01 6.99 -18.73
C GLN A 112 4.13 6.47 -17.79
N LYS A 113 5.39 6.63 -18.18
CA LYS A 113 6.55 6.27 -17.35
C LYS A 113 6.56 7.07 -16.03
N SER A 114 6.27 8.38 -16.10
CA SER A 114 6.17 9.24 -14.91
C SER A 114 4.98 8.85 -14.03
N ALA A 115 3.83 8.51 -14.62
CA ALA A 115 2.65 8.06 -13.91
C ALA A 115 2.89 6.71 -13.21
N TRP A 116 3.56 5.77 -13.87
CA TRP A 116 3.96 4.50 -13.30
C TRP A 116 4.88 4.69 -12.09
N PHE A 117 5.91 5.54 -12.21
CA PHE A 117 6.83 5.82 -11.13
C PHE A 117 6.16 6.58 -9.97
N LEU A 118 5.28 7.56 -10.26
CA LEU A 118 4.45 8.25 -9.28
C LEU A 118 3.59 7.25 -8.49
N GLY A 119 2.90 6.35 -9.19
CA GLY A 119 2.07 5.34 -8.55
C GLY A 119 2.86 4.42 -7.61
N HIS A 120 4.06 3.99 -8.00
CA HIS A 120 4.92 3.17 -7.12
C HIS A 120 5.44 3.93 -5.91
N ARG A 121 5.71 5.22 -6.02
CA ARG A 121 6.09 6.07 -4.89
C ARG A 121 4.93 6.27 -3.91
N ILE A 122 3.71 6.47 -4.43
CA ILE A 122 2.51 6.55 -3.60
C ILE A 122 2.26 5.21 -2.89
N ARG A 123 2.37 4.07 -3.58
CA ARG A 123 2.26 2.74 -2.96
C ARG A 123 3.26 2.52 -1.84
N LEU A 124 4.47 3.05 -1.98
CA LEU A 124 5.46 3.03 -0.89
C LEU A 124 4.95 3.82 0.33
N ALA A 125 4.27 4.96 0.13
CA ALA A 125 3.67 5.71 1.23
C ALA A 125 2.53 4.96 1.91
N LEU A 126 1.77 4.14 1.16
CA LEU A 126 0.67 3.34 1.69
C LEU A 126 1.11 2.07 2.43
N GLN A 127 2.41 1.76 2.45
CA GLN A 127 2.94 0.70 3.30
C GLN A 127 2.66 1.02 4.76
N ASN A 128 1.59 0.47 5.28
CA ASN A 128 1.31 0.54 6.71
C ASN A 128 2.15 -0.51 7.41
N GLY A 129 3.31 -0.07 7.91
CA GLY A 129 3.98 -0.77 8.98
C GLY A 129 3.14 -0.65 10.25
N THR A 130 1.93 -1.19 10.26
CA THR A 130 1.18 -1.31 11.51
C THR A 130 1.93 -2.31 12.37
N PHE A 131 2.67 -1.78 13.34
CA PHE A 131 3.34 -2.57 14.39
C PHE A 131 2.32 -3.29 15.28
N GLU A 132 1.06 -2.88 15.23
CA GLU A 132 -0.02 -3.50 15.98
C GLU A 132 -0.31 -4.89 15.43
N LYS A 133 -0.25 -5.89 16.30
CA LYS A 133 -0.67 -7.24 15.97
C LYS A 133 -2.19 -7.30 15.88
N LEU A 134 -2.68 -8.19 15.03
CA LEU A 134 -4.10 -8.52 14.95
C LEU A 134 -4.51 -9.33 16.19
N SER A 135 -5.74 -9.15 16.66
CA SER A 135 -6.25 -9.80 17.88
C SER A 135 -7.69 -10.27 17.72
N GLY A 136 -8.16 -11.12 18.63
CA GLY A 136 -9.52 -11.64 18.62
C GLY A 136 -9.70 -12.79 17.62
N GLU A 137 -10.61 -12.68 16.68
CA GLU A 137 -10.91 -13.70 15.66
C GLU A 137 -10.18 -13.40 14.35
N ILE A 138 -9.25 -14.26 13.97
CA ILE A 138 -8.34 -14.09 12.82
C ILE A 138 -8.57 -15.22 11.82
N GLU A 139 -8.84 -14.87 10.58
CA GLU A 139 -8.78 -15.80 9.46
C GLU A 139 -7.36 -15.77 8.86
N ALA A 140 -6.80 -16.94 8.56
CA ALA A 140 -5.52 -17.09 7.88
C ALA A 140 -5.66 -18.03 6.68
N ASP A 141 -5.21 -17.58 5.52
CA ASP A 141 -5.29 -18.31 4.27
C ASP A 141 -4.22 -17.82 3.27
N GLU A 142 -3.91 -18.62 2.26
CA GLU A 142 -3.01 -18.25 1.18
C GLU A 142 -3.72 -18.20 -0.17
N THR A 143 -3.23 -17.30 -1.01
CA THR A 143 -3.67 -17.25 -2.39
C THR A 143 -2.49 -17.16 -3.37
N TYR A 144 -2.74 -17.59 -4.61
CA TYR A 144 -1.75 -17.65 -5.67
C TYR A 144 -2.03 -16.59 -6.72
N ILE A 145 -1.10 -15.65 -6.91
CA ILE A 145 -1.22 -14.54 -7.87
C ILE A 145 -0.23 -14.74 -9.02
N GLY A 146 -0.73 -14.65 -10.25
CA GLY A 146 0.08 -14.78 -11.47
C GLY A 146 -0.75 -15.29 -12.64
N GLY A 147 -0.15 -15.24 -13.83
CA GLY A 147 -0.76 -15.70 -15.07
C GLY A 147 -0.98 -17.21 -15.12
N LYS A 148 -1.91 -17.66 -15.97
CA LYS A 148 -2.11 -19.09 -16.24
C LYS A 148 -0.93 -19.62 -17.02
N VAL A 149 -0.35 -20.76 -16.59
CA VAL A 149 0.80 -21.41 -17.23
C VAL A 149 0.54 -21.69 -18.72
N ARG A 150 -0.70 -22.02 -19.10
CA ARG A 150 -1.08 -22.25 -20.51
C ARG A 150 -0.85 -21.03 -21.41
N ASN A 151 -0.89 -19.82 -20.86
CA ASN A 151 -0.73 -18.56 -21.59
C ASN A 151 0.73 -18.05 -21.60
N MET A 152 1.68 -18.81 -21.07
CA MET A 152 3.09 -18.43 -21.05
C MET A 152 3.80 -18.83 -22.32
N HIS A 153 4.81 -18.01 -22.68
CA HIS A 153 5.75 -18.36 -23.75
C HIS A 153 6.47 -19.68 -23.41
N ILE A 154 6.76 -20.48 -24.44
CA ILE A 154 7.30 -21.84 -24.30
C ILE A 154 8.61 -21.89 -23.49
N ASP A 155 9.48 -20.89 -23.66
CA ASP A 155 10.75 -20.80 -22.95
C ASP A 155 10.56 -20.57 -21.43
N ARG A 156 9.56 -19.76 -21.06
CA ARG A 156 9.19 -19.58 -19.66
C ARG A 156 8.53 -20.83 -19.07
N LYS A 157 7.77 -21.58 -19.88
CA LYS A 157 7.19 -22.88 -19.44
C LYS A 157 8.28 -23.89 -19.15
N ARG A 158 9.32 -24.01 -19.98
CA ARG A 158 10.45 -24.94 -19.82
C ARG A 158 11.25 -24.65 -18.55
N LYS A 159 11.47 -23.40 -18.21
CA LYS A 159 12.23 -22.98 -17.02
C LYS A 159 11.49 -23.18 -15.69
N ARG A 160 10.16 -23.37 -15.70
CA ARG A 160 9.32 -23.40 -14.48
C ARG A 160 9.13 -24.77 -13.83
N GLY A 161 9.62 -25.83 -14.40
CA GLY A 161 9.40 -27.18 -13.88
C GLY A 161 7.95 -27.68 -14.04
N ARG A 162 7.75 -28.97 -13.80
CA ARG A 162 6.43 -29.64 -13.82
C ARG A 162 5.78 -29.57 -12.46
N GLY A 163 4.50 -29.18 -12.36
CA GLY A 163 3.72 -29.16 -11.12
C GLY A 163 2.32 -28.60 -11.30
N THR A 164 1.41 -28.93 -10.38
CA THR A 164 0.00 -28.51 -10.41
C THR A 164 -0.22 -27.19 -9.67
N GLY A 165 -1.20 -26.40 -10.14
CA GLY A 165 -1.83 -25.28 -9.42
C GLY A 165 -1.01 -24.03 -9.19
N GLY A 166 0.00 -24.07 -8.34
CA GLY A 166 0.73 -22.90 -7.85
C GLY A 166 2.08 -22.62 -8.51
N VAL A 167 2.59 -23.52 -9.36
CA VAL A 167 3.94 -23.41 -9.95
C VAL A 167 4.11 -22.11 -10.72
N GLY A 168 5.10 -21.33 -10.30
CA GLY A 168 5.46 -20.05 -10.90
C GLY A 168 4.48 -18.92 -10.67
N LYS A 169 3.58 -19.02 -9.69
CA LYS A 169 2.80 -17.92 -9.15
C LYS A 169 3.42 -17.41 -7.87
N ALA A 170 3.24 -16.13 -7.59
CA ALA A 170 3.56 -15.56 -6.30
C ALA A 170 2.56 -16.04 -5.26
N ILE A 171 3.05 -16.43 -4.09
CA ILE A 171 2.21 -16.87 -2.98
C ILE A 171 2.00 -15.67 -2.05
N VAL A 172 0.75 -15.35 -1.80
CA VAL A 172 0.36 -14.28 -0.89
C VAL A 172 -0.36 -14.88 0.30
N MET A 173 0.20 -14.68 1.47
CA MET A 173 -0.45 -14.99 2.74
C MET A 173 -1.26 -13.81 3.21
N GLY A 174 -2.47 -14.07 3.69
CA GLY A 174 -3.39 -13.10 4.27
C GLY A 174 -3.76 -13.46 5.70
N LEU A 175 -3.88 -12.43 6.52
CA LEU A 175 -4.43 -12.49 7.86
C LEU A 175 -5.55 -11.44 7.93
N LEU A 176 -6.77 -11.87 8.26
CA LEU A 176 -7.91 -10.98 8.39
C LEU A 176 -8.44 -11.03 9.81
N GLU A 177 -8.40 -9.91 10.50
CA GLU A 177 -9.09 -9.68 11.76
C GLU A 177 -10.56 -9.41 11.43
N ARG A 178 -11.45 -10.23 11.98
CA ARG A 178 -12.90 -10.08 11.77
C ARG A 178 -13.41 -8.79 12.39
N SER A 179 -14.50 -8.30 11.84
CA SER A 179 -15.20 -7.13 12.41
C SER A 179 -15.73 -7.43 13.80
N SER A 180 -15.65 -6.43 14.66
CA SER A 180 -16.31 -6.41 15.96
C SER A 180 -17.33 -5.28 16.02
N LYS A 181 -18.05 -5.14 17.12
CA LYS A 181 -18.96 -3.98 17.32
C LYS A 181 -18.24 -2.64 17.26
N ALA A 182 -16.95 -2.61 17.55
CA ALA A 182 -16.15 -1.38 17.64
C ALA A 182 -15.25 -1.13 16.42
N LYS A 183 -15.00 -2.15 15.57
CA LYS A 183 -14.00 -2.05 14.50
C LYS A 183 -14.40 -2.89 13.30
N ALA A 184 -14.27 -2.30 12.12
CA ALA A 184 -14.38 -3.02 10.85
C ALA A 184 -13.28 -4.05 10.68
N SER A 185 -13.54 -5.11 9.90
CA SER A 185 -12.50 -6.11 9.60
C SER A 185 -11.30 -5.47 8.90
N THR A 186 -10.10 -5.90 9.29
CA THR A 186 -8.83 -5.42 8.74
C THR A 186 -8.00 -6.58 8.21
N VAL A 187 -7.23 -6.33 7.17
CA VAL A 187 -6.38 -7.34 6.51
C VAL A 187 -4.91 -6.94 6.55
N LYS A 188 -4.05 -7.92 6.75
CA LYS A 188 -2.61 -7.84 6.50
C LYS A 188 -2.24 -8.88 5.47
N MET A 189 -1.39 -8.49 4.53
CA MET A 189 -0.92 -9.39 3.47
C MET A 189 0.58 -9.35 3.33
N LYS A 190 1.13 -10.48 2.94
CA LYS A 190 2.56 -10.59 2.66
C LYS A 190 2.82 -11.55 1.48
N HIS A 191 3.70 -11.15 0.58
CA HIS A 191 4.28 -12.06 -0.39
C HIS A 191 5.27 -12.98 0.33
N VAL A 192 5.05 -14.28 0.27
CA VAL A 192 5.87 -15.28 0.94
C VAL A 192 6.55 -16.20 -0.08
N PRO A 193 7.76 -16.72 0.22
CA PRO A 193 8.50 -17.55 -0.73
C PRO A 193 7.86 -18.92 -0.94
N ASN A 194 7.14 -19.42 0.04
CA ASN A 194 6.45 -20.71 0.01
C ASN A 194 5.35 -20.77 1.08
N ALA A 195 4.45 -21.76 0.97
CA ALA A 195 3.39 -22.03 1.94
C ALA A 195 3.78 -23.17 2.92
N ARG A 196 5.08 -23.30 3.25
CA ARG A 196 5.53 -24.31 4.21
C ARG A 196 5.18 -23.90 5.63
N ARG A 197 5.04 -24.89 6.50
CA ARG A 197 4.70 -24.73 7.92
C ARG A 197 5.55 -23.64 8.62
N SER A 198 6.87 -23.70 8.46
CA SER A 198 7.78 -22.72 9.08
C SER A 198 7.49 -21.28 8.64
N THR A 199 7.23 -21.05 7.35
CA THR A 199 6.94 -19.73 6.80
C THR A 199 5.60 -19.22 7.30
N VAL A 200 4.53 -20.01 7.12
CA VAL A 200 3.16 -19.62 7.44
C VAL A 200 3.00 -19.36 8.94
N GLN A 201 3.49 -20.27 9.80
CA GLN A 201 3.39 -20.11 11.24
C GLN A 201 4.25 -18.96 11.77
N SER A 202 5.42 -18.69 11.17
CA SER A 202 6.24 -17.53 11.52
C SER A 202 5.48 -16.23 11.27
N GLU A 203 4.79 -16.11 10.12
CA GLU A 203 3.99 -14.92 9.81
C GLU A 203 2.82 -14.74 10.78
N ILE A 204 2.12 -15.82 11.15
CA ILE A 204 1.04 -15.76 12.15
C ILE A 204 1.58 -15.28 13.50
N ARG A 205 2.66 -15.88 14.01
CA ARG A 205 3.26 -15.50 15.31
C ARG A 205 3.77 -14.06 15.32
N GLN A 206 4.27 -13.59 14.19
CA GLN A 206 4.75 -12.21 14.05
C GLN A 206 3.62 -11.19 14.09
N HIS A 207 2.46 -11.51 13.50
CA HIS A 207 1.40 -10.55 13.22
C HIS A 207 0.11 -10.73 14.04
N VAL A 208 -0.02 -11.80 14.81
CA VAL A 208 -1.19 -12.11 15.63
C VAL A 208 -0.80 -12.12 17.12
N VAL A 209 -1.67 -11.60 17.97
CA VAL A 209 -1.50 -11.63 19.43
C VAL A 209 -1.69 -13.06 19.92
N PRO A 210 -0.78 -13.62 20.74
CA PRO A 210 -0.97 -14.94 21.35
C PRO A 210 -2.31 -15.03 22.11
N GLY A 211 -2.94 -16.21 22.07
CA GLY A 211 -4.26 -16.43 22.67
C GLY A 211 -5.44 -16.06 21.77
N SER A 212 -5.20 -15.44 20.60
CA SER A 212 -6.25 -15.16 19.62
C SER A 212 -6.84 -16.45 19.02
N HIS A 213 -8.09 -16.39 18.58
CA HIS A 213 -8.72 -17.45 17.79
C HIS A 213 -8.22 -17.37 16.34
N VAL A 214 -7.61 -18.43 15.83
CA VAL A 214 -7.12 -18.49 14.46
C VAL A 214 -7.89 -19.55 13.67
N PHE A 215 -8.59 -19.10 12.63
CA PHE A 215 -9.37 -19.95 11.71
C PHE A 215 -8.58 -20.12 10.40
N THR A 216 -8.41 -21.37 9.97
CA THR A 216 -7.69 -21.71 8.74
C THR A 216 -8.45 -22.76 7.95
N ASP A 217 -8.00 -23.02 6.71
CA ASP A 217 -8.34 -24.25 6.03
C ASP A 217 -7.60 -25.46 6.66
N ALA A 218 -7.91 -26.66 6.18
CA ALA A 218 -7.32 -27.91 6.67
C ALA A 218 -5.90 -28.19 6.13
N LEU A 219 -5.18 -27.16 5.64
CA LEU A 219 -3.84 -27.33 5.11
C LEU A 219 -2.87 -27.77 6.22
N PRO A 220 -2.06 -28.84 6.04
CA PRO A 220 -1.14 -29.36 7.07
C PRO A 220 -0.11 -28.33 7.57
N SER A 221 0.14 -27.26 6.82
CA SER A 221 1.03 -26.16 7.20
C SER A 221 0.59 -25.43 8.45
N TYR A 222 -0.70 -25.44 8.78
CA TYR A 222 -1.26 -24.83 9.99
C TYR A 222 -1.26 -25.70 11.23
N ASN A 223 -0.99 -27.01 11.09
CA ASN A 223 -0.97 -27.93 12.22
C ASN A 223 0.08 -27.53 13.27
N GLY A 224 -0.31 -27.46 14.54
CA GLY A 224 0.58 -27.12 15.66
C GLY A 224 0.72 -25.62 15.91
N LEU A 225 -0.26 -24.82 15.57
CA LEU A 225 -0.41 -23.45 16.05
C LEU A 225 -0.79 -23.38 17.54
N ASN A 226 -1.41 -24.43 18.10
CA ASN A 226 -1.50 -24.62 19.54
C ASN A 226 -0.10 -24.94 20.11
N PRO A 227 0.27 -24.43 21.30
CA PRO A 227 -0.56 -23.74 22.27
C PRO A 227 -0.62 -22.20 22.12
N ASP A 228 0.05 -21.62 21.13
CA ASP A 228 0.15 -20.16 21.01
C ASP A 228 -1.20 -19.51 20.73
N PHE A 229 -2.11 -20.23 20.03
CA PHE A 229 -3.41 -19.72 19.57
C PHE A 229 -4.52 -20.75 19.80
N VAL A 230 -5.77 -20.28 19.90
CA VAL A 230 -6.96 -21.15 19.82
C VAL A 230 -7.21 -21.48 18.34
N HIS A 231 -6.54 -22.50 17.82
CA HIS A 231 -6.58 -22.84 16.40
C HIS A 231 -7.72 -23.80 16.06
N GLN A 232 -8.50 -23.46 15.05
CA GLN A 232 -9.57 -24.28 14.49
C GLN A 232 -9.47 -24.29 12.95
N ALA A 233 -9.51 -25.48 12.38
CA ALA A 233 -9.44 -25.64 10.93
C ALA A 233 -10.77 -26.15 10.36
N ILE A 234 -11.12 -25.69 9.15
CA ILE A 234 -12.25 -26.17 8.37
C ILE A 234 -11.77 -26.96 7.15
N ASP A 235 -12.38 -28.10 6.92
CA ASP A 235 -12.12 -28.93 5.73
C ASP A 235 -13.18 -28.62 4.65
N HIS A 236 -12.83 -27.77 3.71
CA HIS A 236 -13.73 -27.36 2.62
C HIS A 236 -14.19 -28.52 1.71
N ALA A 237 -13.55 -29.69 1.80
CA ALA A 237 -14.02 -30.90 1.11
C ALA A 237 -15.23 -31.52 1.78
N LYS A 238 -15.49 -31.19 3.07
CA LYS A 238 -16.59 -31.77 3.86
C LYS A 238 -17.66 -30.72 4.17
N GLU A 239 -17.24 -29.52 4.55
CA GLU A 239 -18.14 -28.43 4.93
C GLU A 239 -17.51 -27.07 4.68
N TYR A 240 -18.33 -26.06 4.34
CA TYR A 240 -17.84 -24.68 4.13
C TYR A 240 -17.84 -23.84 5.39
N VAL A 241 -18.67 -24.17 6.38
CA VAL A 241 -18.84 -23.43 7.64
C VAL A 241 -19.22 -24.40 8.74
N ARG A 242 -18.50 -24.33 9.86
CA ARG A 242 -18.84 -25.05 11.10
C ARG A 242 -19.03 -24.04 12.22
N GLY A 243 -20.26 -23.59 12.44
CA GLY A 243 -20.55 -22.53 13.40
C GLY A 243 -19.83 -21.23 12.99
N ASN A 244 -18.87 -20.81 13.81
CA ASN A 244 -18.05 -19.62 13.55
C ASN A 244 -16.71 -19.92 12.84
N VAL A 245 -16.42 -21.20 12.55
CA VAL A 245 -15.17 -21.63 11.88
C VAL A 245 -15.34 -21.54 10.37
N HIS A 246 -14.70 -20.59 9.74
CA HIS A 246 -14.66 -20.39 8.29
C HIS A 246 -13.56 -19.38 7.93
N THR A 247 -13.23 -19.28 6.63
CA THR A 247 -12.29 -18.30 6.06
C THR A 247 -12.95 -17.39 5.03
N ASN A 248 -14.30 -17.27 5.08
CA ASN A 248 -15.10 -16.56 4.08
C ASN A 248 -14.72 -15.07 3.93
N GLY A 249 -14.25 -14.43 5.00
CA GLY A 249 -13.78 -13.04 4.96
C GLY A 249 -12.57 -12.88 4.05
N LEU A 250 -11.56 -13.76 4.20
CA LEU A 250 -10.39 -13.78 3.33
C LEU A 250 -10.71 -14.23 1.92
N GLU A 251 -11.58 -15.23 1.73
CA GLU A 251 -12.01 -15.66 0.39
C GLU A 251 -12.66 -14.51 -0.39
N ASN A 252 -13.56 -13.75 0.25
CA ASN A 252 -14.14 -12.55 -0.33
C ASN A 252 -13.08 -11.50 -0.65
N TYR A 253 -12.15 -11.28 0.27
CA TYR A 253 -11.04 -10.36 0.04
C TYR A 253 -10.15 -10.80 -1.15
N TRP A 254 -9.86 -12.10 -1.30
CA TRP A 254 -9.13 -12.62 -2.45
C TRP A 254 -9.84 -12.36 -3.78
N CYS A 255 -11.17 -12.41 -3.79
CA CYS A 255 -11.95 -12.05 -4.97
C CYS A 255 -11.76 -10.58 -5.35
N LEU A 256 -11.76 -9.67 -4.38
CA LEU A 256 -11.51 -8.24 -4.59
C LEU A 256 -10.08 -7.99 -5.08
N LEU A 257 -9.08 -8.57 -4.42
CA LEU A 257 -7.67 -8.45 -4.78
C LEU A 257 -7.42 -8.94 -6.22
N LYS A 258 -7.88 -10.15 -6.55
CA LYS A 258 -7.70 -10.74 -7.87
C LYS A 258 -8.41 -9.94 -8.96
N ARG A 259 -9.56 -9.34 -8.67
CA ARG A 259 -10.27 -8.44 -9.58
C ARG A 259 -9.44 -7.20 -9.89
N GLY A 260 -8.87 -6.53 -8.89
CA GLY A 260 -7.97 -5.38 -9.07
C GLY A 260 -6.72 -5.74 -9.87
N ILE A 261 -6.04 -6.82 -9.49
CA ILE A 261 -4.80 -7.26 -10.16
C ILE A 261 -5.04 -7.62 -11.63
N ARG A 262 -6.12 -8.34 -11.93
CA ARG A 262 -6.40 -8.81 -13.31
C ARG A 262 -7.08 -7.75 -14.18
N GLY A 263 -7.99 -6.98 -13.60
CA GLY A 263 -8.81 -6.01 -14.33
C GLY A 263 -8.11 -4.67 -14.53
N THR A 264 -7.52 -4.11 -13.48
CA THR A 264 -6.93 -2.76 -13.52
C THR A 264 -5.44 -2.80 -13.89
N TYR A 265 -4.66 -3.70 -13.26
CA TYR A 265 -3.21 -3.74 -13.44
C TYR A 265 -2.77 -4.73 -14.50
N VAL A 266 -3.64 -5.66 -14.90
CA VAL A 266 -3.47 -6.69 -15.93
C VAL A 266 -2.35 -7.67 -15.59
N SER A 267 -1.13 -7.18 -15.38
CA SER A 267 0.04 -7.99 -15.00
C SER A 267 0.91 -7.21 -14.02
N VAL A 268 1.29 -7.85 -12.93
CA VAL A 268 2.19 -7.32 -11.92
C VAL A 268 3.35 -8.28 -11.76
N GLU A 269 4.57 -7.77 -11.98
CA GLU A 269 5.78 -8.57 -11.75
C GLU A 269 5.90 -8.93 -10.25
N PRO A 270 6.31 -10.16 -9.92
CA PRO A 270 6.42 -10.62 -8.52
C PRO A 270 7.24 -9.68 -7.62
N PHE A 271 8.29 -9.07 -8.19
CA PHE A 271 9.16 -8.10 -7.51
C PHE A 271 8.40 -6.84 -7.05
N HIS A 272 7.33 -6.46 -7.74
CA HIS A 272 6.52 -5.30 -7.40
C HIS A 272 5.24 -5.64 -6.63
N LEU A 273 4.90 -6.93 -6.54
CA LEU A 273 3.59 -7.37 -6.04
C LEU A 273 3.27 -6.81 -4.65
N PHE A 274 4.23 -6.81 -3.72
CA PHE A 274 4.02 -6.34 -2.36
C PHE A 274 3.46 -4.91 -2.28
N ARG A 275 3.90 -4.00 -3.18
CA ARG A 275 3.38 -2.62 -3.23
C ARG A 275 1.90 -2.54 -3.61
N TYR A 276 1.46 -3.45 -4.47
CA TYR A 276 0.04 -3.55 -4.85
C TYR A 276 -0.78 -4.20 -3.74
N LEU A 277 -0.18 -5.12 -2.98
CA LEU A 277 -0.82 -5.70 -1.80
C LEU A 277 -1.05 -4.62 -0.73
N ASP A 278 -0.05 -3.79 -0.45
CA ASP A 278 -0.16 -2.68 0.50
C ASP A 278 -1.25 -1.67 0.09
N GLU A 279 -1.33 -1.31 -1.18
CA GLU A 279 -2.37 -0.43 -1.72
C GLU A 279 -3.77 -1.04 -1.55
N GLN A 280 -3.93 -2.34 -1.85
CA GLN A 280 -5.22 -3.02 -1.72
C GLN A 280 -5.61 -3.19 -0.24
N ALA A 281 -4.65 -3.51 0.63
CA ALA A 281 -4.87 -3.59 2.07
C ALA A 281 -5.31 -2.24 2.63
N PHE A 282 -4.64 -1.15 2.27
CA PHE A 282 -5.03 0.20 2.68
C PHE A 282 -6.47 0.51 2.32
N ARG A 283 -6.88 0.30 1.06
CA ARG A 283 -8.26 0.59 0.62
C ARG A 283 -9.30 -0.29 1.32
N PHE A 284 -8.99 -1.55 1.57
CA PHE A 284 -9.89 -2.43 2.30
C PHE A 284 -10.03 -2.02 3.76
N ASN A 285 -8.94 -1.75 4.42
CA ASN A 285 -8.92 -1.39 5.84
C ASN A 285 -9.62 -0.04 6.10
N GLU A 286 -9.51 0.89 5.16
CA GLU A 286 -10.12 2.22 5.26
C GLU A 286 -11.42 2.37 4.44
N ARG A 287 -12.09 1.26 4.10
CA ARG A 287 -13.28 1.27 3.21
C ARG A 287 -14.48 2.02 3.77
N GLU A 288 -14.58 2.18 5.08
CA GLU A 288 -15.67 2.91 5.74
C GLU A 288 -15.46 4.43 5.73
N MET A 289 -14.24 4.87 5.48
CA MET A 289 -13.89 6.29 5.36
C MET A 289 -14.36 6.85 4.02
N THR A 290 -14.67 8.14 4.00
CA THR A 290 -14.84 8.92 2.77
C THR A 290 -13.53 9.06 2.00
N ASP A 291 -13.59 9.48 0.73
CA ASP A 291 -12.38 9.71 -0.09
C ASP A 291 -11.46 10.77 0.53
N SER A 292 -12.06 11.82 1.09
CA SER A 292 -11.36 12.90 1.79
C SER A 292 -10.60 12.39 3.02
N GLU A 293 -11.26 11.59 3.85
CA GLU A 293 -10.65 11.02 5.05
C GLU A 293 -9.53 10.04 4.71
N ARG A 294 -9.71 9.18 3.70
CA ARG A 294 -8.63 8.29 3.20
C ARG A 294 -7.43 9.07 2.71
N PHE A 295 -7.66 10.17 1.97
CA PHE A 295 -6.59 11.04 1.51
C PHE A 295 -5.85 11.69 2.68
N LEU A 296 -6.57 12.28 3.64
CA LEU A 296 -5.97 12.90 4.83
C LEU A 296 -5.21 11.90 5.70
N LYS A 297 -5.68 10.66 5.81
CA LYS A 297 -4.97 9.58 6.51
C LYS A 297 -3.70 9.16 5.80
N ALA A 298 -3.70 9.15 4.47
CA ALA A 298 -2.57 8.68 3.67
C ALA A 298 -1.46 9.73 3.52
N ILE A 299 -1.80 11.03 3.45
CA ILE A 299 -0.85 12.07 3.07
C ILE A 299 0.33 12.24 4.05
N PRO A 300 0.21 12.13 5.38
CA PRO A 300 1.35 12.24 6.29
C PRO A 300 2.42 11.17 6.04
N SER A 301 2.04 10.00 5.53
CA SER A 301 2.95 8.87 5.32
C SER A 301 3.93 9.03 4.15
N ILE A 302 3.82 10.12 3.39
CA ILE A 302 4.78 10.44 2.32
C ILE A 302 6.13 10.93 2.86
N VAL A 303 6.17 11.40 4.10
CA VAL A 303 7.37 11.96 4.74
C VAL A 303 8.29 10.83 5.21
N GLY A 304 9.62 11.05 5.12
CA GLY A 304 10.63 10.09 5.57
C GLY A 304 10.83 8.88 4.65
N ARG A 305 10.15 8.84 3.51
CA ARG A 305 10.25 7.74 2.53
C ARG A 305 10.80 8.24 1.19
N ARG A 306 11.64 7.44 0.58
CA ARG A 306 12.22 7.73 -0.74
C ARG A 306 12.27 6.47 -1.59
N LEU A 307 11.89 6.58 -2.85
CA LEU A 307 12.05 5.54 -3.86
C LEU A 307 12.73 6.13 -5.09
N THR A 308 13.94 5.66 -5.38
CA THR A 308 14.64 6.02 -6.62
C THR A 308 14.20 5.12 -7.76
N TYR A 309 14.39 5.59 -9.01
CA TYR A 309 14.09 4.76 -10.18
C TYR A 309 14.95 3.49 -10.21
N LYS A 310 16.23 3.61 -9.85
CA LYS A 310 17.17 2.49 -9.74
C LYS A 310 16.67 1.45 -8.71
N GLY A 311 16.25 1.89 -7.52
CA GLY A 311 15.69 0.99 -6.50
C GLY A 311 14.34 0.38 -6.91
N LEU A 312 13.55 1.08 -7.75
CA LEU A 312 12.29 0.54 -8.25
C LEU A 312 12.50 -0.54 -9.32
N THR A 313 13.49 -0.39 -10.19
CA THR A 313 13.74 -1.32 -11.31
C THR A 313 14.63 -2.50 -10.95
N GLY A 314 15.12 -2.59 -9.72
CA GLY A 314 16.01 -3.67 -9.27
C GLY A 314 17.45 -3.55 -9.79
N ASN A 315 17.79 -2.46 -10.51
CA ASN A 315 19.16 -2.18 -10.97
C ASN A 315 20.00 -1.60 -9.80
N VAL A 316 20.01 -2.28 -8.68
CA VAL A 316 20.97 -1.98 -7.60
C VAL A 316 22.24 -2.74 -7.98
N ASP A 317 23.31 -2.01 -8.33
CA ASP A 317 24.63 -2.61 -8.36
C ASP A 317 24.87 -3.15 -6.95
N LEU A 318 25.00 -4.46 -6.85
CA LEU A 318 25.57 -5.10 -5.66
C LEU A 318 27.04 -4.74 -5.66
N GLY A 319 27.33 -3.56 -5.12
CA GLY A 319 28.71 -3.15 -4.83
C GLY A 319 29.12 -3.60 -3.46
#